data_a90797fc50c3e1c5bbf78b17b3b67acf
#
_entry.id   a90797fc50c3e1c5bbf78b17b3b67acf
#
_cell.length_a   1.000
_cell.length_b   1.000
_cell.length_c   1.000
_cell.angle_alpha   90.00
_cell.angle_beta   90.00
_cell.angle_gamma   90.00
#
_symmetry.space_group_name_H-M   'P 1'
#
loop_
_entity.id
_entity.type
_entity.pdbx_description
1 polymer ?
#
loop_
_entity_poly.entity_id
_entity_poly.type
_entity_poly.pdbx_seq_one_letter_code
_entity_poly.pdbx_strand_id
1 'polypeptide(L)'
;MLSAIPERDRIGQIENLSAKLAVRFGQRPRGAWLTERVWQSSVVPALVACGIGYATVDDYHFLCAGRRAEELGGYFTTEEGGQALDLFPISEALRYRIPFGVAEETVAYLEGLAAQGANRAAVYFDDIEKFGIWPETFEWVYEKGWLRRFIEAALA
;
A
#
# COMPACT_ATOMS: atom_id res chain seq x y z
N MET A 1 -5.03 -5.22 15.22
CA MET A 1 -5.90 -5.06 14.02
C MET A 1 -6.92 -3.98 14.29
N LEU A 2 -6.98 -2.97 13.42
CA LEU A 2 -7.84 -1.79 13.61
C LEU A 2 -9.33 -2.16 13.66
N SER A 3 -9.77 -3.10 12.82
CA SER A 3 -11.17 -3.56 12.77
C SER A 3 -11.66 -4.28 14.02
N ALA A 4 -10.74 -4.83 14.83
CA ALA A 4 -11.08 -5.65 16.00
C ALA A 4 -11.22 -4.85 17.31
N ILE A 5 -10.86 -3.57 17.32
CA ILE A 5 -10.97 -2.70 18.50
C ILE A 5 -12.20 -1.80 18.42
N PRO A 6 -12.73 -1.28 19.55
CA PRO A 6 -13.86 -0.36 19.56
C PRO A 6 -13.60 0.90 18.72
N GLU A 7 -14.64 1.48 18.16
CA GLU A 7 -14.52 2.65 17.27
C GLU A 7 -13.83 3.84 17.95
N ARG A 8 -14.13 4.12 19.21
CA ARG A 8 -13.45 5.14 19.99
C ARG A 8 -11.94 4.95 20.01
N ASP A 9 -11.48 3.71 20.15
CA ASP A 9 -10.06 3.39 20.23
C ASP A 9 -9.41 3.44 18.84
N ARG A 10 -10.16 3.07 17.78
CA ARG A 10 -9.73 3.27 16.37
C ARG A 10 -9.40 4.73 16.11
N ILE A 11 -10.38 5.62 16.40
CA ILE A 11 -10.23 7.07 16.24
C ILE A 11 -9.05 7.57 17.06
N GLY A 12 -8.94 7.18 18.33
CA GLY A 12 -7.84 7.58 19.19
C GLY A 12 -6.46 7.18 18.67
N GLN A 13 -6.31 5.96 18.13
CA GLN A 13 -5.05 5.49 17.54
C GLN A 13 -4.69 6.26 16.28
N ILE A 14 -5.63 6.46 15.37
CA ILE A 14 -5.41 7.20 14.13
C ILE A 14 -5.05 8.65 14.42
N GLU A 15 -5.79 9.32 15.32
CA GLU A 15 -5.55 10.71 15.70
C GLU A 15 -4.19 10.89 16.37
N ASN A 16 -3.81 10.00 17.30
CA ASN A 16 -2.52 10.05 17.98
C ASN A 16 -1.35 9.92 16.97
N LEU A 17 -1.44 8.99 16.03
CA LEU A 17 -0.42 8.84 15.00
C LEU A 17 -0.39 10.05 14.07
N SER A 18 -1.54 10.50 13.61
CA SER A 18 -1.67 11.66 12.73
C SER A 18 -1.11 12.93 13.35
N ALA A 19 -1.35 13.16 14.65
CA ALA A 19 -0.79 14.29 15.37
C ALA A 19 0.74 14.21 15.48
N LYS A 20 1.29 13.03 15.79
CA LYS A 20 2.75 12.82 15.82
C LYS A 20 3.41 13.08 14.46
N LEU A 21 2.79 12.59 13.38
CA LEU A 21 3.28 12.81 12.02
C LEU A 21 3.21 14.30 11.65
N ALA A 22 2.12 14.98 12.01
CA ALA A 22 1.99 16.42 11.78
C ALA A 22 3.07 17.23 12.49
N VAL A 23 3.38 16.90 13.74
CA VAL A 23 4.48 17.55 14.48
C VAL A 23 5.84 17.26 13.84
N ARG A 24 6.06 16.03 13.39
CA ARG A 24 7.35 15.59 12.84
C ARG A 24 7.61 16.08 11.43
N PHE A 25 6.58 16.11 10.58
CA PHE A 25 6.68 16.35 9.14
C PHE A 25 5.93 17.61 8.66
N GLY A 26 5.27 18.34 9.58
CA GLY A 26 4.54 19.57 9.25
C GLY A 26 3.20 19.37 8.56
N GLN A 27 2.77 18.11 8.34
CA GLN A 27 1.54 17.80 7.62
C GLN A 27 0.85 16.56 8.21
N ARG A 28 -0.48 16.62 8.32
CA ARG A 28 -1.28 15.44 8.69
C ARG A 28 -1.37 14.47 7.50
N PRO A 29 -1.35 13.14 7.77
CA PRO A 29 -1.56 12.15 6.72
C PRO A 29 -2.98 12.26 6.15
N ARG A 30 -3.11 12.04 4.86
CA ARG A 30 -4.39 11.95 4.13
C ARG A 30 -4.71 10.53 3.70
N GLY A 31 -3.76 9.62 3.81
CA GLY A 31 -3.89 8.22 3.48
C GLY A 31 -3.48 7.31 4.62
N ALA A 32 -3.97 6.10 4.61
CA ALA A 32 -3.61 5.05 5.56
C ALA A 32 -3.24 3.75 4.85
N TRP A 33 -2.24 3.06 5.37
CA TRP A 33 -1.95 1.67 5.05
C TRP A 33 -2.38 0.77 6.22
N LEU A 34 -3.20 -0.23 5.93
CA LEU A 34 -3.59 -1.25 6.90
C LEU A 34 -2.55 -2.36 6.88
N THR A 35 -1.51 -2.22 7.69
CA THR A 35 -0.31 -3.05 7.69
C THR A 35 -0.58 -4.55 7.84
N GLU A 36 -1.61 -4.92 8.62
CA GLU A 36 -2.04 -6.31 8.80
C GLU A 36 -2.84 -6.87 7.62
N ARG A 37 -3.05 -6.08 6.59
CA ARG A 37 -3.77 -6.44 5.35
C ARG A 37 -5.17 -7.00 5.59
N VAL A 38 -5.78 -6.65 6.72
CA VAL A 38 -7.15 -7.03 7.05
C VAL A 38 -8.06 -5.85 6.73
N TRP A 39 -8.94 -6.06 5.78
CA TRP A 39 -9.94 -5.09 5.39
C TRP A 39 -11.32 -5.46 5.93
N GLN A 40 -12.00 -4.49 6.51
CA GLN A 40 -13.44 -4.53 6.82
C GLN A 40 -14.02 -3.13 6.62
N SER A 41 -15.18 -3.02 5.98
CA SER A 41 -15.81 -1.73 5.71
C SER A 41 -16.11 -0.92 6.99
N SER A 42 -16.30 -1.61 8.11
CA SER A 42 -16.54 -0.99 9.43
C SER A 42 -15.42 -0.06 9.93
N VAL A 43 -14.25 0.00 9.26
CA VAL A 43 -13.18 0.96 9.58
C VAL A 43 -13.34 2.30 8.86
N VAL A 44 -14.17 2.35 7.81
CA VAL A 44 -14.37 3.54 6.98
C VAL A 44 -14.80 4.76 7.79
N PRO A 45 -15.84 4.69 8.64
CA PRO A 45 -16.27 5.87 9.41
C PRO A 45 -15.16 6.44 10.29
N ALA A 46 -14.37 5.58 10.95
CA ALA A 46 -13.28 6.03 11.82
C ALA A 46 -12.12 6.67 11.02
N LEU A 47 -11.80 6.13 9.85
CA LEU A 47 -10.77 6.71 8.97
C LEU A 47 -11.20 8.08 8.47
N VAL A 48 -12.42 8.19 7.95
CA VAL A 48 -12.97 9.46 7.43
C VAL A 48 -13.09 10.50 8.53
N ALA A 49 -13.57 10.13 9.73
CA ALA A 49 -13.65 11.05 10.88
C ALA A 49 -12.28 11.63 11.27
N CYS A 50 -11.19 10.90 11.03
CA CYS A 50 -9.81 11.34 11.27
C CYS A 50 -9.18 12.08 10.06
N GLY A 51 -9.93 12.37 9.00
CA GLY A 51 -9.45 13.10 7.82
C GLY A 51 -8.66 12.24 6.84
N ILE A 52 -8.75 10.93 6.94
CA ILE A 52 -8.16 9.99 5.97
C ILE A 52 -9.11 9.88 4.78
N GLY A 53 -8.64 10.21 3.60
CA GLY A 53 -9.41 10.18 2.35
C GLY A 53 -9.19 8.92 1.52
N TYR A 54 -8.13 8.17 1.78
CA TYR A 54 -7.87 6.91 1.07
C TYR A 54 -7.10 5.92 1.93
N ALA A 55 -7.24 4.64 1.60
CA ALA A 55 -6.45 3.56 2.19
C ALA A 55 -5.86 2.64 1.11
N THR A 56 -4.74 2.01 1.43
CA THR A 56 -4.16 0.96 0.59
C THR A 56 -4.50 -0.40 1.19
N VAL A 57 -5.00 -1.32 0.36
CA VAL A 57 -5.53 -2.62 0.75
C VAL A 57 -5.07 -3.66 -0.25
N ASP A 58 -4.75 -4.87 0.18
CA ASP A 58 -4.29 -5.93 -0.72
C ASP A 58 -5.29 -6.20 -1.87
N ASP A 59 -4.78 -6.40 -3.06
CA ASP A 59 -5.53 -6.69 -4.28
C ASP A 59 -6.43 -7.92 -4.13
N TYR A 60 -6.04 -8.89 -3.31
CA TYR A 60 -6.84 -10.07 -2.96
C TYR A 60 -8.27 -9.72 -2.51
N HIS A 61 -8.46 -8.64 -1.73
CA HIS A 61 -9.78 -8.22 -1.27
C HIS A 61 -10.69 -7.80 -2.43
N PHE A 62 -10.13 -7.17 -3.44
CA PHE A 62 -10.86 -6.77 -4.66
C PHE A 62 -11.22 -7.98 -5.51
N LEU A 63 -10.30 -8.93 -5.66
CA LEU A 63 -10.56 -10.20 -6.36
C LEU A 63 -11.67 -10.99 -5.67
N CYS A 64 -11.65 -11.09 -4.35
CA CYS A 64 -12.73 -11.71 -3.57
C CYS A 64 -14.07 -10.97 -3.72
N ALA A 65 -14.06 -9.67 -3.97
CA ALA A 65 -15.26 -8.88 -4.26
C ALA A 65 -15.72 -8.97 -5.73
N GLY A 66 -15.10 -9.86 -6.53
CA GLY A 66 -15.48 -10.13 -7.92
C GLY A 66 -14.84 -9.19 -8.95
N ARG A 67 -13.85 -8.39 -8.57
CA ARG A 67 -13.06 -7.62 -9.52
C ARG A 67 -12.07 -8.52 -10.26
N ARG A 68 -11.74 -8.15 -11.50
CA ARG A 68 -10.75 -8.87 -12.31
C ARG A 68 -9.38 -8.20 -12.15
N ALA A 69 -8.30 -8.95 -12.28
CA ALA A 69 -6.94 -8.46 -12.09
C ALA A 69 -6.60 -7.26 -13.01
N GLU A 70 -7.09 -7.27 -14.24
CA GLU A 70 -6.87 -6.19 -15.20
C GLU A 70 -7.60 -4.88 -14.84
N GLU A 71 -8.55 -4.91 -13.91
CA GLU A 71 -9.26 -3.73 -13.42
C GLU A 71 -8.50 -3.02 -12.27
N LEU A 72 -7.52 -3.70 -11.65
CA LEU A 72 -6.86 -3.25 -10.41
C LEU A 72 -5.78 -2.16 -10.61
N GLY A 73 -5.63 -1.62 -11.80
CA GLY A 73 -4.69 -0.54 -12.08
C GLY A 73 -5.18 0.87 -11.70
N GLY A 74 -6.28 1.00 -10.98
CA GLY A 74 -6.86 2.26 -10.52
C GLY A 74 -7.21 2.22 -9.04
N TYR A 75 -8.05 3.14 -8.60
CA TYR A 75 -8.64 3.12 -7.26
C TYR A 75 -10.13 2.83 -7.33
N PHE A 76 -10.69 2.44 -6.21
CA PHE A 76 -12.11 2.13 -6.05
C PHE A 76 -12.65 2.91 -4.85
N THR A 77 -13.85 3.44 -4.96
CA THR A 77 -14.52 4.06 -3.82
C THR A 77 -15.41 3.04 -3.13
N THR A 78 -15.29 2.94 -1.82
CA THR A 78 -16.18 2.18 -0.96
C THR A 78 -17.02 3.13 -0.09
N GLU A 79 -18.11 2.61 0.46
CA GLU A 79 -19.00 3.40 1.32
C GLU A 79 -19.40 2.55 2.53
N GLU A 80 -19.47 3.15 3.69
CA GLU A 80 -20.02 2.56 4.92
C GLU A 80 -20.64 3.66 5.80
N GLY A 81 -21.89 3.49 6.17
CA GLY A 81 -22.59 4.42 7.03
C GLY A 81 -22.70 5.86 6.50
N GLY A 82 -22.82 6.04 5.18
CA GLY A 82 -22.85 7.33 4.52
C GLY A 82 -21.47 8.00 4.36
N GLN A 83 -20.39 7.32 4.70
CA GLN A 83 -19.01 7.80 4.56
C GLN A 83 -18.31 7.09 3.42
N ALA A 84 -17.69 7.85 2.51
CA ALA A 84 -16.95 7.33 1.37
C ALA A 84 -15.44 7.37 1.61
N LEU A 85 -14.74 6.33 1.16
CA LEU A 85 -13.28 6.21 1.24
C LEU A 85 -12.73 5.60 -0.05
N ASP A 86 -11.65 6.16 -0.57
CA ASP A 86 -10.98 5.60 -1.73
C ASP A 86 -10.00 4.48 -1.33
N LEU A 87 -9.99 3.39 -2.09
CA LEU A 87 -9.16 2.23 -1.86
C LEU A 87 -8.23 1.99 -3.03
N PHE A 88 -6.93 1.88 -2.77
CA PHE A 88 -5.92 1.53 -3.75
C PHE A 88 -5.48 0.08 -3.57
N PRO A 89 -5.60 -0.77 -4.61
CA PRO A 89 -5.13 -2.16 -4.56
C PRO A 89 -3.60 -2.21 -4.47
N ILE A 90 -3.08 -2.84 -3.41
CA ILE A 90 -1.66 -3.17 -3.29
C ILE A 90 -1.40 -4.41 -4.14
N SER A 91 -0.46 -4.33 -5.06
CA SER A 91 -0.09 -5.46 -5.92
C SER A 91 0.66 -6.55 -5.13
N GLU A 92 0.06 -7.70 -4.95
CA GLU A 92 0.71 -8.88 -4.38
C GLU A 92 1.93 -9.29 -5.21
N ALA A 93 1.83 -9.21 -6.53
CA ALA A 93 2.94 -9.54 -7.43
C ALA A 93 4.17 -8.66 -7.20
N LEU A 94 3.99 -7.36 -6.94
CA LEU A 94 5.10 -6.47 -6.58
C LEU A 94 5.68 -6.78 -5.21
N ARG A 95 4.87 -7.19 -4.24
CA ARG A 95 5.32 -7.55 -2.91
C ARG A 95 6.28 -8.75 -2.90
N TYR A 96 6.06 -9.72 -3.76
CA TYR A 96 6.96 -10.87 -3.92
C TYR A 96 8.15 -10.60 -4.84
N ARG A 97 8.04 -9.63 -5.74
CA ARG A 97 9.17 -9.21 -6.60
C ARG A 97 10.13 -8.27 -5.89
N ILE A 98 9.64 -7.37 -5.05
CA ILE A 98 10.43 -6.34 -4.38
C ILE A 98 10.69 -6.76 -2.92
N PRO A 99 11.95 -6.97 -2.51
CA PRO A 99 13.21 -6.94 -3.28
C PRO A 99 13.67 -8.34 -3.74
N PHE A 100 12.83 -9.36 -3.72
CA PHE A 100 13.23 -10.78 -3.86
C PHE A 100 13.39 -11.25 -5.30
N GLY A 101 12.73 -10.62 -6.25
CA GLY A 101 12.88 -10.91 -7.68
C GLY A 101 14.12 -10.28 -8.29
N VAL A 102 14.40 -10.61 -9.56
CA VAL A 102 15.41 -9.93 -10.35
C VAL A 102 14.96 -8.48 -10.61
N ALA A 103 15.85 -7.52 -10.41
CA ALA A 103 15.50 -6.09 -10.48
C ALA A 103 14.95 -5.71 -11.87
N GLU A 104 15.64 -6.14 -12.91
CA GLU A 104 15.28 -5.87 -14.31
C GLU A 104 13.94 -6.50 -14.71
N GLU A 105 13.67 -7.72 -14.23
CA GLU A 105 12.38 -8.38 -14.45
C GLU A 105 11.23 -7.68 -13.70
N THR A 106 11.53 -7.10 -12.55
CA THR A 106 10.56 -6.32 -11.80
C THR A 106 10.22 -5.03 -12.53
N VAL A 107 11.20 -4.36 -13.12
CA VAL A 107 10.98 -3.17 -13.96
C VAL A 107 10.22 -3.54 -15.23
N ALA A 108 10.58 -4.60 -15.93
CA ALA A 108 9.85 -5.08 -17.10
C ALA A 108 8.36 -5.40 -16.77
N TYR A 109 8.09 -5.91 -15.58
CA TYR A 109 6.72 -6.09 -15.11
C TYR A 109 5.98 -4.75 -14.95
N LEU A 110 6.62 -3.71 -14.39
CA LEU A 110 6.05 -2.36 -14.26
C LEU A 110 5.80 -1.72 -15.63
N GLU A 111 6.72 -1.88 -16.59
CA GLU A 111 6.56 -1.43 -17.97
C GLU A 111 5.36 -2.12 -18.63
N GLY A 112 5.21 -3.43 -18.41
CA GLY A 112 4.05 -4.19 -18.89
C GLY A 112 2.72 -3.68 -18.31
N LEU A 113 2.69 -3.22 -17.07
CA LEU A 113 1.52 -2.57 -16.47
C LEU A 113 1.27 -1.19 -17.10
N ALA A 114 2.32 -0.39 -17.28
CA ALA A 114 2.23 0.95 -17.89
C ALA A 114 1.71 0.87 -19.35
N ALA A 115 2.12 -0.13 -20.11
CA ALA A 115 1.67 -0.35 -21.49
C ALA A 115 0.17 -0.67 -21.62
N GLN A 116 -0.51 -1.03 -20.52
CA GLN A 116 -1.95 -1.34 -20.54
C GLN A 116 -2.84 -0.08 -20.56
N GLY A 117 -2.29 1.12 -20.38
CA GLY A 117 -3.03 2.39 -20.49
C GLY A 117 -2.47 3.52 -19.65
N ALA A 118 -2.75 4.75 -20.06
CA ALA A 118 -2.17 5.98 -19.49
C ALA A 118 -2.60 6.30 -18.05
N ASN A 119 -3.72 5.75 -17.57
CA ASN A 119 -4.30 6.06 -16.25
C ASN A 119 -4.19 4.85 -15.30
N ARG A 120 -3.06 4.18 -15.32
CA ARG A 120 -2.82 3.03 -14.43
C ARG A 120 -1.79 3.36 -13.36
N ALA A 121 -2.00 2.82 -12.18
CA ALA A 121 -1.08 2.89 -11.06
C ALA A 121 -0.67 1.49 -10.62
N ALA A 122 0.61 1.30 -10.39
CA ALA A 122 1.16 0.15 -9.68
C ALA A 122 1.38 0.56 -8.22
N VAL A 123 0.63 -0.02 -7.30
CA VAL A 123 0.70 0.33 -5.88
C VAL A 123 1.49 -0.72 -5.13
N TYR A 124 2.55 -0.29 -4.46
CA TYR A 124 3.39 -1.13 -3.61
C TYR A 124 3.44 -0.57 -2.19
N PHE A 125 3.04 -1.36 -1.22
CA PHE A 125 3.20 -1.11 0.20
C PHE A 125 3.60 -2.39 0.90
N ASP A 126 4.66 -2.34 1.69
CA ASP A 126 5.16 -3.50 2.41
C ASP A 126 6.07 -3.10 3.59
N ASP A 127 6.51 -4.11 4.34
CA ASP A 127 7.37 -3.95 5.50
C ASP A 127 8.79 -3.53 5.07
N ILE A 128 9.31 -2.46 5.67
CA ILE A 128 10.64 -1.93 5.37
C ILE A 128 11.76 -2.91 5.78
N GLU A 129 11.48 -3.81 6.70
CA GLU A 129 12.39 -4.85 7.19
C GLU A 129 12.93 -5.76 6.07
N LYS A 130 12.18 -5.92 4.97
CA LYS A 130 12.63 -6.61 3.76
C LYS A 130 13.92 -6.03 3.18
N PHE A 131 14.21 -4.78 3.47
CA PHE A 131 15.35 -4.04 2.94
C PHE A 131 16.54 -4.06 3.91
N GLY A 132 16.83 -5.20 4.53
CA GLY A 132 18.08 -5.42 5.24
C GLY A 132 17.98 -5.95 6.67
N ILE A 133 16.76 -6.10 7.24
CA ILE A 133 16.58 -6.66 8.58
C ILE A 133 16.27 -8.15 8.53
N TRP A 134 15.55 -8.61 7.53
CA TRP A 134 15.28 -10.04 7.35
C TRP A 134 16.56 -10.80 6.95
N PRO A 135 16.65 -12.10 7.28
CA PRO A 135 17.82 -12.89 6.95
C PRO A 135 18.23 -12.74 5.48
N GLU A 136 19.52 -12.56 5.25
CA GLU A 136 20.17 -12.43 3.93
C GLU A 136 19.78 -11.20 3.11
N THR A 137 18.76 -10.42 3.53
CA THR A 137 18.27 -9.29 2.73
C THR A 137 19.24 -8.11 2.70
N PHE A 138 20.06 -7.89 3.72
CA PHE A 138 21.07 -6.84 3.67
C PHE A 138 22.11 -7.10 2.57
N GLU A 139 22.65 -8.31 2.53
CA GLU A 139 23.61 -8.71 1.49
C GLU A 139 22.98 -8.58 0.10
N TRP A 140 21.77 -9.10 -0.09
CA TRP A 140 21.06 -9.06 -1.37
C TRP A 140 20.76 -7.63 -1.84
N VAL A 141 20.18 -6.82 -0.97
CA VAL A 141 19.67 -5.50 -1.34
C VAL A 141 20.81 -4.50 -1.54
N TYR A 142 21.79 -4.50 -0.63
CA TYR A 142 22.85 -3.47 -0.60
C TYR A 142 24.17 -3.96 -1.15
N GLU A 143 24.72 -5.09 -0.69
CA GLU A 143 26.04 -5.56 -1.10
C GLU A 143 26.02 -6.12 -2.54
N LYS A 144 25.03 -6.95 -2.87
CA LYS A 144 24.78 -7.42 -4.24
C LYS A 144 24.10 -6.38 -5.12
N GLY A 145 23.69 -5.22 -4.54
CA GLY A 145 23.26 -4.04 -5.26
C GLY A 145 21.88 -4.16 -5.93
N TRP A 146 20.97 -4.98 -5.39
CA TRP A 146 19.63 -5.11 -5.95
C TRP A 146 18.90 -3.74 -6.03
N LEU A 147 18.92 -2.97 -4.94
CA LEU A 147 18.24 -1.68 -4.89
C LEU A 147 18.77 -0.69 -5.93
N ARG A 148 20.10 -0.66 -6.11
CA ARG A 148 20.74 0.20 -7.11
C ARG A 148 20.28 -0.17 -8.52
N ARG A 149 20.37 -1.46 -8.89
CA ARG A 149 19.93 -1.92 -10.20
C ARG A 149 18.46 -1.66 -10.46
N PHE A 150 17.61 -1.87 -9.45
CA PHE A 150 16.18 -1.59 -9.58
C PHE A 150 15.92 -0.09 -9.88
N ILE A 151 16.58 0.82 -9.13
CA ILE A 151 16.43 2.27 -9.35
C ILE A 151 16.99 2.67 -10.73
N GLU A 152 18.17 2.20 -11.09
CA GLU A 152 18.80 2.49 -12.39
C GLU A 152 17.93 2.02 -13.56
N ALA A 153 17.41 0.80 -13.49
CA ALA A 153 16.50 0.27 -14.51
C ALA A 153 15.16 1.01 -14.58
N ALA A 154 14.62 1.43 -13.43
CA ALA A 154 13.34 2.15 -13.40
C ALA A 154 13.43 3.60 -13.88
N LEU A 155 14.65 4.18 -13.95
CA LEU A 155 14.91 5.54 -14.43
C LEU A 155 15.37 5.59 -15.89
N ALA A 156 15.67 4.44 -16.49
CA ALA A 156 16.15 4.35 -17.87
C ALA A 156 15.00 4.51 -18.87
#